data_b152f7393d10ec2ac045bf9a91bc153f
#
_entry.id   b152f7393d10ec2ac045bf9a91bc153f
#
_cell.length_a   1.000
_cell.length_b   1.000
_cell.length_c   1.000
_cell.angle_alpha   90.00
_cell.angle_beta   90.00
_cell.angle_gamma   90.00
#
_symmetry.space_group_name_H-M   'P 1'
#
loop_
_entity.id
_entity.type
_entity.pdbx_description
1 polymer ?
#
loop_
_entity_poly.entity_id
_entity_poly.type
_entity_poly.pdbx_seq_one_letter_code
_entity_poly.pdbx_strand_id
1 'polypeptide(L)'
;MSVAAASDYDTQLLRGIQTALRTARELGYHVETMDITASVARGICTIHFAPLPTPGFILCGGDLTVTINAETDELIRYERGQ
;
A
#
# COMPACT_ATOMS: atom_id res chain seq x y z
N MET A 1 25.95 0.43 18.88
CA MET A 1 25.45 -0.23 17.72
C MET A 1 24.00 0.15 17.52
N SER A 2 23.70 0.36 16.37
CA SER A 2 22.35 0.80 16.16
C SER A 2 21.81 0.23 14.85
N VAL A 3 20.58 -0.25 14.92
CA VAL A 3 19.86 -0.63 13.72
C VAL A 3 18.77 0.37 13.42
N ALA A 4 18.92 1.57 13.95
CA ALA A 4 17.87 2.56 13.89
C ALA A 4 17.46 2.88 12.47
N ALA A 5 18.42 2.98 11.54
CA ALA A 5 18.09 3.31 10.16
C ALA A 5 17.19 2.25 9.53
N ALA A 6 17.54 0.97 9.72
CA ALA A 6 16.72 -0.11 9.20
C ALA A 6 15.38 -0.16 9.91
N SER A 7 15.39 0.06 11.24
CA SER A 7 14.16 0.07 12.02
C SER A 7 13.23 1.18 11.57
N ASP A 8 13.78 2.35 11.23
CA ASP A 8 12.97 3.47 10.79
C ASP A 8 12.28 3.16 9.47
N TYR A 9 13.00 2.56 8.54
CA TYR A 9 12.42 2.15 7.27
C TYR A 9 11.31 1.13 7.47
N ASP A 10 11.60 0.12 8.29
CA ASP A 10 10.61 -0.91 8.56
C ASP A 10 9.38 -0.33 9.22
N THR A 11 9.58 0.58 10.17
CA THR A 11 8.46 1.22 10.86
C THR A 11 7.63 2.06 9.89
N GLN A 12 8.29 2.79 9.00
CA GLN A 12 7.58 3.60 8.01
C GLN A 12 6.77 2.73 7.07
N LEU A 13 7.34 1.62 6.61
CA LEU A 13 6.62 0.70 5.74
C LEU A 13 5.41 0.11 6.44
N LEU A 14 5.59 -0.34 7.68
CA LEU A 14 4.49 -0.95 8.42
C LEU A 14 3.36 0.03 8.65
N ARG A 15 3.69 1.25 9.05
CA ARG A 15 2.65 2.26 9.28
C ARG A 15 1.95 2.63 7.98
N GLY A 16 2.73 2.74 6.90
CA GLY A 16 2.15 3.04 5.60
C GLY A 16 1.20 1.96 5.13
N ILE A 17 1.60 0.70 5.31
CA ILE A 17 0.75 -0.43 4.93
C ILE A 17 -0.54 -0.41 5.77
N GLN A 18 -0.44 -0.15 7.06
CA GLN A 18 -1.62 -0.12 7.92
C GLN A 18 -2.59 0.98 7.50
N THR A 19 -2.07 2.17 7.20
CA THR A 19 -2.90 3.28 6.73
C THR A 19 -3.52 2.95 5.38
N ALA A 20 -2.75 2.34 4.48
CA ALA A 20 -3.25 1.97 3.18
C ALA A 20 -4.32 0.88 3.28
N LEU A 21 -4.13 -0.09 4.16
CA LEU A 21 -5.12 -1.14 4.36
C LEU A 21 -6.45 -0.55 4.83
N ARG A 22 -6.39 0.36 5.80
CA ARG A 22 -7.59 1.02 6.27
C ARG A 22 -8.26 1.81 5.16
N THR A 23 -7.48 2.55 4.40
CA THR A 23 -8.00 3.33 3.28
C THR A 23 -8.67 2.44 2.25
N ALA A 24 -8.01 1.34 1.89
CA ALA A 24 -8.55 0.42 0.89
C ALA A 24 -9.87 -0.20 1.36
N ARG A 25 -9.94 -0.59 2.63
CA ARG A 25 -11.18 -1.16 3.17
C ARG A 25 -12.30 -0.14 3.19
N GLU A 26 -11.99 1.11 3.52
CA GLU A 26 -12.98 2.17 3.51
C GLU A 26 -13.51 2.44 2.09
N LEU A 27 -12.67 2.21 1.10
CA LEU A 27 -13.06 2.35 -0.29
C LEU A 27 -13.81 1.13 -0.84
N GLY A 28 -13.93 0.08 -0.04
CA GLY A 28 -14.68 -1.10 -0.43
C GLY A 28 -13.86 -2.23 -1.04
N TYR A 29 -12.54 -2.16 -0.94
CA TYR A 29 -11.70 -3.22 -1.48
C TYR A 29 -11.59 -4.39 -0.50
N HIS A 30 -11.55 -5.59 -1.06
CA HIS A 30 -11.35 -6.81 -0.27
C HIS A 30 -9.85 -7.12 -0.25
N VAL A 31 -9.14 -6.46 0.66
CA VAL A 31 -7.67 -6.51 0.67
C VAL A 31 -7.13 -7.92 0.90
N GLU A 32 -7.92 -8.80 1.52
CA GLU A 32 -7.50 -10.18 1.77
C GLU A 32 -7.34 -10.98 0.48
N THR A 33 -7.94 -10.51 -0.61
CA THR A 33 -7.86 -11.18 -1.90
C THR A 33 -6.91 -10.49 -2.86
N MET A 34 -6.08 -9.60 -2.35
CA MET A 34 -5.21 -8.79 -3.20
C MET A 34 -3.75 -9.03 -2.88
N ASP A 35 -2.92 -8.83 -3.89
CA ASP A 35 -1.48 -8.84 -3.75
C ASP A 35 -1.04 -7.43 -3.42
N ILE A 36 -0.22 -7.29 -2.37
CA ILE A 36 0.16 -5.98 -1.87
C ILE A 36 1.65 -5.80 -1.98
N THR A 37 2.07 -4.72 -2.62
CA THR A 37 3.48 -4.33 -2.67
C THR A 37 3.62 -2.95 -2.05
N ALA A 38 4.72 -2.72 -1.35
CA ALA A 38 4.94 -1.47 -0.67
C ALA A 38 6.40 -1.06 -0.81
N SER A 39 6.63 0.24 -0.95
CA SER A 39 7.98 0.78 -1.01
C SER A 39 8.01 2.15 -0.38
N VAL A 40 9.19 2.53 0.12
CA VAL A 40 9.43 3.87 0.66
C VAL A 40 10.60 4.46 -0.09
N ALA A 41 10.44 5.67 -0.59
CA ALA A 41 11.50 6.41 -1.25
C ALA A 41 11.28 7.89 -1.03
N ARG A 42 12.33 8.57 -0.56
CA ARG A 42 12.31 10.03 -0.41
C ARG A 42 11.14 10.52 0.43
N GLY A 43 10.86 9.83 1.51
CA GLY A 43 9.79 10.21 2.42
C GLY A 43 8.39 9.91 1.92
N ILE A 44 8.28 9.16 0.83
CA ILE A 44 6.98 8.80 0.25
C ILE A 44 6.83 7.28 0.32
N CYS A 45 5.74 6.84 0.88
CA CYS A 45 5.39 5.44 0.94
C CYS A 45 4.32 5.16 -0.11
N THR A 46 4.60 4.22 -1.00
CA THR A 46 3.67 3.85 -2.07
C THR A 46 3.25 2.41 -1.86
N ILE A 47 1.95 2.19 -1.74
CA ILE A 47 1.39 0.85 -1.54
C ILE A 47 0.47 0.54 -2.70
N HIS A 48 0.73 -0.55 -3.38
CA HIS A 48 -0.05 -0.97 -4.54
C HIS A 48 -0.79 -2.26 -4.20
N PHE A 49 -2.08 -2.25 -4.46
CA PHE A 49 -2.96 -3.41 -4.27
C PHE A 49 -3.40 -3.88 -5.66
N ALA A 50 -3.17 -5.14 -5.94
CA ALA A 50 -3.56 -5.73 -7.22
C ALA A 50 -4.37 -6.99 -6.96
N PRO A 51 -5.47 -7.19 -7.69
CA PRO A 51 -6.25 -8.42 -7.51
C PRO A 51 -5.41 -9.64 -7.84
N LEU A 52 -5.56 -10.69 -7.04
CA LEU A 52 -4.88 -11.94 -7.32
C LEU A 52 -5.52 -12.59 -8.55
N PRO A 53 -4.71 -13.14 -9.45
CA PRO A 53 -5.28 -13.79 -10.64
C PRO A 53 -6.12 -15.00 -10.24
N THR A 54 -7.25 -15.16 -10.90
CA THR A 54 -8.10 -16.31 -10.73
C THR A 54 -8.06 -17.14 -12.01
N PRO A 55 -7.73 -18.42 -11.94
CA PRO A 55 -7.67 -19.23 -13.16
C PRO A 55 -8.98 -19.19 -13.93
N GLY A 56 -8.87 -19.00 -15.22
CA GLY A 56 -10.04 -18.96 -16.10
C GLY A 56 -10.72 -17.61 -16.21
N PHE A 57 -10.22 -16.61 -15.49
CA PHE A 57 -10.79 -15.27 -15.55
C PHE A 57 -9.74 -14.26 -15.97
N ILE A 58 -10.20 -13.27 -16.72
CA ILE A 58 -9.37 -12.14 -17.10
C ILE A 58 -9.75 -10.97 -16.18
N LEU A 59 -8.77 -10.47 -15.43
CA LEU A 59 -9.00 -9.34 -14.55
C LEU A 59 -8.56 -8.06 -15.23
N CYS A 60 -9.51 -7.17 -15.43
CA CYS A 60 -9.24 -5.87 -16.02
C CYS A 60 -9.49 -4.81 -14.97
N GLY A 61 -8.42 -4.25 -14.41
CA GLY A 61 -8.55 -3.22 -13.40
C GLY A 61 -8.70 -3.79 -12.01
N GLY A 62 -9.22 -2.96 -11.12
CA GLY A 62 -9.35 -3.34 -9.72
C GLY A 62 -8.13 -3.03 -8.90
N ASP A 63 -7.12 -2.44 -9.49
CA ASP A 63 -5.91 -2.03 -8.77
C ASP A 63 -6.19 -0.77 -7.95
N LEU A 64 -5.41 -0.62 -6.89
CA LEU A 64 -5.44 0.60 -6.09
C LEU A 64 -4.02 0.95 -5.69
N THR A 65 -3.63 2.19 -5.90
CA THR A 65 -2.34 2.70 -5.45
C THR A 65 -2.58 3.79 -4.42
N VAL A 66 -1.98 3.62 -3.23
CA VAL A 66 -2.11 4.56 -2.13
C VAL A 66 -0.76 5.18 -1.88
N THR A 67 -0.71 6.50 -1.84
CA THR A 67 0.52 7.25 -1.59
C THR A 67 0.40 7.95 -0.25
N ILE A 68 1.38 7.74 0.63
CA ILE A 68 1.34 8.19 2.01
C ILE A 68 2.64 8.91 2.33
N ASN A 69 2.55 9.99 3.11
CA ASN A 69 3.73 10.65 3.65
C ASN A 69 4.33 9.73 4.71
N ALA A 70 5.56 9.25 4.46
CA ALA A 70 6.18 8.26 5.33
C ALA A 70 6.53 8.83 6.69
N GLU A 71 6.70 10.14 6.81
CA GLU A 71 7.06 10.77 8.07
C GLU A 71 5.86 11.06 8.95
N THR A 72 4.76 11.49 8.35
CA THR A 72 3.57 11.90 9.10
C THR A 72 2.48 10.85 9.06
N ASP A 73 2.61 9.86 8.19
CA ASP A 73 1.62 8.80 8.00
C ASP A 73 0.31 9.31 7.42
N GLU A 74 0.36 10.48 6.81
CA GLU A 74 -0.82 11.08 6.21
C GLU A 74 -1.02 10.61 4.78
N LEU A 75 -2.26 10.36 4.44
CA LEU A 75 -2.62 10.00 3.07
C LEU A 75 -2.41 11.19 2.16
N ILE A 76 -1.58 11.01 1.12
CA ILE A 76 -1.37 12.05 0.13
C ILE A 76 -2.42 11.96 -0.97
N ARG A 77 -2.58 10.75 -1.50
CA ARG A 77 -3.58 10.51 -2.53
C ARG A 77 -3.76 9.02 -2.74
N TYR A 78 -4.78 8.67 -3.46
CA TYR A 78 -4.93 7.31 -3.95
C TYR A 78 -5.44 7.35 -5.39
N GLU A 79 -5.12 6.30 -6.15
CA GLU A 79 -5.54 6.18 -7.54
C GLU A 79 -6.08 4.79 -7.77
N ARG A 80 -7.24 4.72 -8.39
CA ARG A 80 -7.82 3.45 -8.78
C ARG A 80 -7.36 3.13 -10.20
N GLY A 81 -6.89 1.90 -10.38
CA GLY A 81 -6.50 1.45 -11.71
C GLY A 81 -7.70 1.09 -12.56
N GLN A 82 -7.41 0.80 -13.79
CA GLN A 82 -8.44 0.44 -14.77
C GLN A 82 -8.95 -0.98 -14.55
#